data_a0facba38ae9da0782257f564f200cca
#
_entry.id   a0facba38ae9da0782257f564f200cca
#
_cell.length_a   1.000
_cell.length_b   1.000
_cell.length_c   1.000
_cell.angle_alpha   90.00
_cell.angle_beta   90.00
_cell.angle_gamma   90.00
#
_symmetry.space_group_name_H-M   'P 1'
#
loop_
_entity.id
_entity.type
_entity.pdbx_description
1 polymer ?
#
loop_
_entity_poly.entity_id
_entity_poly.type
_entity_poly.pdbx_seq_one_letter_code
_entity_poly.pdbx_strand_id
1 'polypeptide(L)'
;MNKIFCLIKNILSLRLYKAAARKLFSNLIKEDVLGDSAHNFYITKSIKAEDFAVSFGFEIDDSIITTEIKELEKSLNISKKEGVKRTKMGGFADIPFIYSLVKHFKRKSCIECGVSLGGSSFAILSALEFLGNGRLVSNDLPYLWMEKPTSKIGALVPEKMKHRWELHIGDDLDNLPKIVNRLKKIDFAHYDSNKSYKGREFFFATIKESLSEDSIIIFDDIINNDHFYDLCSELEDAWEKYVLLSNEKYIGLVFKHNLLLNYN
;
A
#
# COMPACT_ATOMS: atom_id res chain seq x y z
N MET A 1 -23.76 -17.96 4.99
CA MET A 1 -24.50 -16.75 5.40
C MET A 1 -24.70 -15.83 4.20
N ASN A 2 -25.84 -15.18 4.04
CA ASN A 2 -26.12 -14.30 2.91
C ASN A 2 -25.18 -13.07 2.98
N LYS A 3 -24.55 -12.67 1.84
CA LYS A 3 -23.63 -11.53 1.76
C LYS A 3 -24.25 -10.22 2.24
N ILE A 4 -25.54 -9.99 1.96
CA ILE A 4 -26.28 -8.81 2.41
C ILE A 4 -26.38 -8.79 3.93
N PHE A 5 -26.68 -9.92 4.55
CA PHE A 5 -26.75 -10.02 6.00
C PHE A 5 -25.39 -9.74 6.67
N CYS A 6 -24.30 -10.29 6.12
CA CYS A 6 -22.94 -9.97 6.58
C CYS A 6 -22.65 -8.49 6.44
N LEU A 7 -22.98 -7.88 5.31
CA LEU A 7 -22.77 -6.46 5.05
C LEU A 7 -23.46 -5.59 6.11
N ILE A 8 -24.75 -5.79 6.31
CA ILE A 8 -25.54 -5.02 7.28
C ILE A 8 -25.00 -5.21 8.69
N LYS A 9 -24.78 -6.46 9.13
CA LYS A 9 -24.24 -6.80 10.44
C LYS A 9 -22.88 -6.11 10.68
N ASN A 10 -21.98 -6.17 9.71
CA ASN A 10 -20.63 -5.62 9.85
C ASN A 10 -20.63 -4.08 9.84
N ILE A 11 -21.46 -3.44 9.02
CA ILE A 11 -21.65 -1.99 9.05
C ILE A 11 -22.11 -1.54 10.46
N LEU A 12 -23.09 -2.22 11.03
CA LEU A 12 -23.62 -1.92 12.34
C LEU A 12 -22.59 -2.15 13.45
N SER A 13 -21.97 -3.34 13.48
CA SER A 13 -21.02 -3.72 14.53
C SER A 13 -19.73 -2.91 14.54
N LEU A 14 -19.24 -2.52 13.36
CA LEU A 14 -18.00 -1.73 13.21
C LEU A 14 -18.26 -0.22 13.13
N ARG A 15 -19.53 0.22 13.21
CA ARG A 15 -19.94 1.62 13.09
C ARG A 15 -19.45 2.32 11.82
N LEU A 16 -19.36 1.58 10.71
CA LEU A 16 -18.84 2.04 9.43
C LEU A 16 -19.91 2.58 8.48
N TYR A 17 -20.94 3.26 9.02
CA TYR A 17 -22.07 3.77 8.23
C TYR A 17 -21.63 4.76 7.14
N LYS A 18 -20.73 5.69 7.49
CA LYS A 18 -20.22 6.68 6.55
C LYS A 18 -19.40 6.03 5.43
N ALA A 19 -18.49 5.13 5.79
CA ALA A 19 -17.68 4.39 4.84
C ALA A 19 -18.53 3.54 3.88
N ALA A 20 -19.53 2.84 4.40
CA ALA A 20 -20.46 2.05 3.59
C ALA A 20 -21.29 2.93 2.63
N ALA A 21 -21.78 4.07 3.10
CA ALA A 21 -22.51 5.02 2.26
C ALA A 21 -21.61 5.56 1.14
N ARG A 22 -20.40 6.02 1.45
CA ARG A 22 -19.42 6.50 0.45
C ARG A 22 -19.13 5.45 -0.61
N LYS A 23 -18.91 4.19 -0.20
CA LYS A 23 -18.66 3.09 -1.14
C LYS A 23 -19.84 2.76 -2.03
N LEU A 24 -21.07 2.90 -1.55
CA LEU A 24 -22.27 2.76 -2.36
C LEU A 24 -22.37 3.89 -3.39
N PHE A 25 -22.11 5.13 -3.00
CA PHE A 25 -22.15 6.29 -3.90
C PHE A 25 -21.00 6.24 -4.93
N SER A 26 -19.78 5.88 -4.54
CA SER A 26 -18.64 5.79 -5.48
C SER A 26 -18.85 4.74 -6.57
N ASN A 27 -19.58 3.66 -6.28
CA ASN A 27 -19.93 2.65 -7.29
C ASN A 27 -20.97 3.14 -8.32
N LEU A 28 -21.66 4.24 -8.04
CA LEU A 28 -22.65 4.86 -8.96
C LEU A 28 -22.00 5.88 -9.90
N ILE A 29 -20.81 6.36 -9.57
CA ILE A 29 -20.10 7.36 -10.35
C ILE A 29 -18.88 6.67 -10.98
N LYS A 30 -18.96 6.36 -12.27
CA LYS A 30 -17.81 5.92 -13.06
C LYS A 30 -16.92 7.14 -13.33
N GLU A 31 -15.94 7.39 -12.48
CA GLU A 31 -15.03 8.53 -12.61
C GLU A 31 -13.59 8.12 -13.01
N ASP A 32 -13.26 6.83 -12.96
CA ASP A 32 -11.90 6.38 -13.25
C ASP A 32 -11.77 6.02 -14.73
N VAL A 33 -11.15 6.89 -15.50
CA VAL A 33 -10.77 6.67 -16.88
C VAL A 33 -9.26 6.64 -16.98
N LEU A 34 -8.74 5.65 -17.67
CA LEU A 34 -7.35 5.63 -18.12
C LEU A 34 -7.31 6.22 -19.52
N GLY A 35 -6.76 7.41 -19.65
CA GLY A 35 -6.56 8.07 -20.93
C GLY A 35 -5.38 7.46 -21.70
N ASP A 36 -5.39 7.61 -23.03
CA ASP A 36 -4.32 7.07 -23.90
C ASP A 36 -2.95 7.64 -23.55
N SER A 37 -2.86 8.91 -23.16
CA SER A 37 -1.61 9.56 -22.78
C SER A 37 -1.00 8.94 -21.52
N ALA A 38 -1.79 8.74 -20.47
CA ALA A 38 -1.35 8.12 -19.24
C ALA A 38 -1.00 6.64 -19.45
N HIS A 39 -1.81 5.91 -20.21
CA HIS A 39 -1.52 4.52 -20.56
C HIS A 39 -0.18 4.38 -21.29
N ASN A 40 0.03 5.21 -22.33
CA ASN A 40 1.29 5.22 -23.06
C ASN A 40 2.49 5.61 -22.17
N PHE A 41 2.30 6.59 -21.28
CA PHE A 41 3.31 6.98 -20.30
C PHE A 41 3.70 5.80 -19.40
N TYR A 42 2.73 5.10 -18.82
CA TYR A 42 3.02 3.96 -17.93
C TYR A 42 3.79 2.85 -18.64
N ILE A 43 3.45 2.54 -19.89
CA ILE A 43 4.14 1.49 -20.65
C ILE A 43 5.55 1.94 -21.06
N THR A 44 5.69 3.15 -21.60
CA THR A 44 6.96 3.60 -22.20
C THR A 44 7.99 4.06 -21.16
N LYS A 45 7.54 4.52 -19.98
CA LYS A 45 8.42 5.00 -18.91
C LYS A 45 8.69 3.98 -17.82
N SER A 46 8.05 2.79 -17.90
CA SER A 46 8.29 1.76 -16.91
C SER A 46 9.69 1.17 -17.03
N ILE A 47 10.32 0.98 -15.88
CA ILE A 47 11.54 0.21 -15.71
C ILE A 47 11.26 -0.96 -14.77
N LYS A 48 12.02 -2.03 -14.85
CA LYS A 48 11.85 -3.13 -13.90
C LYS A 48 12.27 -2.72 -12.49
N ALA A 49 11.59 -3.25 -11.49
CA ALA A 49 11.92 -2.97 -10.09
C ALA A 49 13.37 -3.38 -9.75
N GLU A 50 13.87 -4.45 -10.38
CA GLU A 50 15.25 -4.92 -10.25
C GLU A 50 16.26 -3.92 -10.83
N ASP A 51 15.98 -3.37 -12.01
CA ASP A 51 16.85 -2.38 -12.65
C ASP A 51 16.88 -1.08 -11.84
N PHE A 52 15.73 -0.67 -11.29
CA PHE A 52 15.65 0.45 -10.33
C PHE A 52 16.53 0.17 -9.10
N ALA A 53 16.40 -1.00 -8.47
CA ALA A 53 17.18 -1.35 -7.29
C ALA A 53 18.69 -1.26 -7.56
N VAL A 54 19.15 -1.84 -8.68
CA VAL A 54 20.56 -1.78 -9.09
C VAL A 54 21.02 -0.34 -9.30
N SER A 55 20.21 0.51 -9.94
CA SER A 55 20.56 1.92 -10.19
C SER A 55 20.71 2.74 -8.91
N PHE A 56 20.06 2.31 -7.82
CA PHE A 56 20.14 2.91 -6.49
C PHE A 56 21.07 2.14 -5.52
N GLY A 57 21.88 1.21 -6.02
CA GLY A 57 22.92 0.52 -5.26
C GLY A 57 22.41 -0.52 -4.26
N PHE A 58 21.24 -1.14 -4.51
CA PHE A 58 20.77 -2.25 -3.69
C PHE A 58 20.24 -3.42 -4.54
N GLU A 59 20.12 -4.58 -3.92
CA GLU A 59 19.52 -5.77 -4.50
C GLU A 59 18.20 -6.08 -3.81
N ILE A 60 17.26 -6.67 -4.56
CA ILE A 60 16.00 -7.16 -4.00
C ILE A 60 16.28 -8.47 -3.27
N ASP A 61 15.97 -8.48 -1.98
CA ASP A 61 16.26 -9.60 -1.07
C ASP A 61 15.06 -10.55 -0.96
N ASP A 62 15.04 -11.59 -1.82
CA ASP A 62 13.99 -12.61 -1.83
C ASP A 62 14.02 -13.53 -0.60
N SER A 63 15.09 -13.50 0.20
CA SER A 63 15.21 -14.36 1.39
C SER A 63 14.17 -14.05 2.47
N ILE A 64 13.54 -12.86 2.39
CA ILE A 64 12.40 -12.49 3.25
C ILE A 64 11.21 -13.45 3.10
N ILE A 65 11.04 -14.06 1.93
CA ILE A 65 9.99 -15.05 1.67
C ILE A 65 10.41 -16.40 2.28
N THR A 66 10.38 -16.46 3.60
CA THR A 66 10.75 -17.66 4.36
C THR A 66 9.75 -18.80 4.17
N THR A 67 10.15 -20.01 4.59
CA THR A 67 9.26 -21.17 4.61
C THR A 67 8.01 -20.91 5.45
N GLU A 68 8.14 -20.19 6.57
CA GLU A 68 7.03 -19.81 7.45
C GLU A 68 5.99 -18.94 6.72
N ILE A 69 6.45 -17.96 5.93
CA ILE A 69 5.55 -17.12 5.12
C ILE A 69 4.84 -17.94 4.05
N LYS A 70 5.56 -18.82 3.36
CA LYS A 70 4.97 -19.72 2.37
C LYS A 70 3.93 -20.68 2.96
N GLU A 71 4.18 -21.18 4.15
CA GLU A 71 3.24 -22.05 4.87
C GLU A 71 2.01 -21.26 5.36
N LEU A 72 2.22 -20.04 5.83
CA LEU A 72 1.13 -19.16 6.25
C LEU A 72 0.26 -18.77 5.05
N GLU A 73 0.85 -18.43 3.90
CA GLU A 73 0.14 -18.20 2.64
C GLU A 73 -0.71 -19.41 2.24
N LYS A 74 -0.17 -20.63 2.34
CA LYS A 74 -0.91 -21.87 2.07
C LYS A 74 -2.08 -22.05 3.05
N SER A 75 -1.86 -21.82 4.35
CA SER A 75 -2.89 -21.97 5.38
C SER A 75 -4.05 -20.99 5.20
N LEU A 76 -3.77 -19.82 4.68
CA LEU A 76 -4.77 -18.79 4.38
C LEU A 76 -5.46 -18.99 3.01
N ASN A 77 -5.13 -20.07 2.28
CA ASN A 77 -5.62 -20.36 0.92
C ASN A 77 -5.38 -19.22 -0.07
N ILE A 78 -4.22 -18.57 0.04
CA ILE A 78 -3.83 -17.43 -0.78
C ILE A 78 -3.15 -17.89 -2.08
N SER A 79 -2.60 -19.12 -2.11
CA SER A 79 -1.81 -19.59 -3.23
C SER A 79 -2.61 -19.68 -4.53
N LYS A 80 -1.96 -19.32 -5.65
CA LYS A 80 -2.50 -19.29 -7.02
C LYS A 80 -2.85 -20.69 -7.60
N LYS A 81 -2.95 -21.76 -6.83
CA LYS A 81 -3.26 -23.09 -7.36
C LYS A 81 -4.70 -23.15 -7.84
N GLU A 82 -4.86 -23.62 -9.09
CA GLU A 82 -6.15 -23.89 -9.72
C GLU A 82 -7.04 -24.76 -8.83
N GLY A 83 -8.31 -24.38 -8.69
CA GLY A 83 -9.34 -25.16 -7.98
C GLY A 83 -9.60 -24.76 -6.53
N VAL A 84 -8.79 -23.95 -5.89
CA VAL A 84 -9.05 -23.45 -4.52
C VAL A 84 -9.84 -22.14 -4.59
N LYS A 85 -10.96 -22.05 -3.85
CA LYS A 85 -11.70 -20.79 -3.70
C LYS A 85 -10.77 -19.74 -3.09
N ARG A 86 -10.24 -18.86 -3.92
CA ARG A 86 -9.44 -17.71 -3.49
C ARG A 86 -10.16 -16.95 -2.37
N THR A 87 -9.41 -16.58 -1.34
CA THR A 87 -9.86 -15.45 -0.53
C THR A 87 -10.07 -14.30 -1.52
N LYS A 88 -11.26 -13.70 -1.53
CA LYS A 88 -11.58 -12.57 -2.42
C LYS A 88 -10.91 -11.27 -1.93
N MET A 89 -9.83 -11.38 -1.23
CA MET A 89 -8.96 -10.30 -0.79
C MET A 89 -7.87 -10.11 -1.85
N GLY A 90 -7.46 -8.88 -2.10
CA GLY A 90 -6.55 -8.50 -3.18
C GLY A 90 -5.23 -9.28 -3.24
N GLY A 91 -4.51 -9.15 -4.34
CA GLY A 91 -3.18 -9.74 -4.51
C GLY A 91 -2.16 -9.17 -3.53
N PHE A 92 -0.95 -9.74 -3.52
CA PHE A 92 0.14 -9.20 -2.74
C PHE A 92 0.84 -8.07 -3.50
N ALA A 93 1.28 -7.07 -2.75
CA ALA A 93 2.34 -6.18 -3.18
C ALA A 93 3.65 -6.98 -3.37
N ASP A 94 4.64 -6.38 -4.01
CA ASP A 94 5.97 -6.98 -4.10
C ASP A 94 6.68 -6.90 -2.74
N ILE A 95 6.54 -7.97 -1.95
CA ILE A 95 7.10 -8.07 -0.60
C ILE A 95 8.62 -7.88 -0.61
N PRO A 96 9.43 -8.60 -1.44
CA PRO A 96 10.87 -8.42 -1.49
C PRO A 96 11.30 -7.00 -1.85
N PHE A 97 10.65 -6.39 -2.83
CA PHE A 97 10.97 -5.03 -3.25
C PHE A 97 10.71 -4.01 -2.13
N ILE A 98 9.52 -4.03 -1.53
CA ILE A 98 9.15 -3.12 -0.43
C ILE A 98 10.09 -3.30 0.76
N TYR A 99 10.39 -4.54 1.14
CA TYR A 99 11.34 -4.84 2.20
C TYR A 99 12.72 -4.24 1.93
N SER A 100 13.27 -4.51 0.75
CA SER A 100 14.61 -4.07 0.36
C SER A 100 14.67 -2.54 0.28
N LEU A 101 13.64 -1.90 -0.25
CA LEU A 101 13.54 -0.44 -0.33
C LEU A 101 13.54 0.21 1.05
N VAL A 102 12.67 -0.25 1.96
CA VAL A 102 12.58 0.28 3.34
C VAL A 102 13.87 0.04 4.11
N LYS A 103 14.47 -1.16 3.96
CA LYS A 103 15.74 -1.55 4.58
C LYS A 103 16.91 -0.69 4.08
N HIS A 104 17.07 -0.58 2.75
CA HIS A 104 18.17 0.16 2.12
C HIS A 104 18.14 1.64 2.53
N PHE A 105 17.00 2.30 2.34
CA PHE A 105 16.85 3.71 2.68
C PHE A 105 16.56 3.97 4.16
N LYS A 106 16.63 2.95 5.02
CA LYS A 106 16.53 3.02 6.49
C LYS A 106 15.29 3.79 6.97
N ARG A 107 14.12 3.54 6.34
CA ARG A 107 12.87 4.22 6.69
C ARG A 107 12.37 3.78 8.08
N LYS A 108 11.76 4.71 8.84
CA LYS A 108 11.42 4.48 10.25
C LYS A 108 10.02 4.93 10.64
N SER A 109 9.46 5.93 9.97
CA SER A 109 8.14 6.48 10.23
C SER A 109 7.23 6.16 9.05
N CYS A 110 6.67 4.95 9.06
CA CYS A 110 5.97 4.39 7.93
C CYS A 110 4.45 4.51 8.08
N ILE A 111 3.77 4.86 6.98
CA ILE A 111 2.32 4.84 6.88
C ILE A 111 1.87 3.93 5.73
N GLU A 112 0.78 3.22 5.93
CA GLU A 112 0.17 2.34 4.93
C GLU A 112 -1.33 2.51 4.89
N CYS A 113 -1.91 2.65 3.71
CA CYS A 113 -3.34 2.54 3.47
C CYS A 113 -3.62 1.35 2.55
N GLY A 114 -4.43 0.41 3.05
CA GLY A 114 -4.70 -0.87 2.39
C GLY A 114 -3.76 -1.97 2.89
N VAL A 115 -4.23 -2.75 3.86
CA VAL A 115 -3.47 -3.86 4.49
C VAL A 115 -3.84 -5.20 3.89
N SER A 116 -5.15 -5.43 3.69
CA SER A 116 -5.64 -6.75 3.26
C SER A 116 -5.09 -7.88 4.17
N LEU A 117 -4.43 -8.87 3.62
CA LEU A 117 -3.81 -9.96 4.38
C LEU A 117 -2.48 -9.57 5.03
N GLY A 118 -1.92 -8.40 4.71
CA GLY A 118 -0.73 -7.85 5.35
C GLY A 118 0.59 -8.18 4.67
N GLY A 119 0.60 -8.40 3.35
CA GLY A 119 1.85 -8.66 2.61
C GLY A 119 2.81 -7.47 2.67
N SER A 120 2.36 -6.28 2.29
CA SER A 120 3.14 -5.04 2.38
C SER A 120 3.46 -4.67 3.84
N SER A 121 2.49 -4.84 4.75
CA SER A 121 2.74 -4.64 6.19
C SER A 121 3.85 -5.55 6.71
N PHE A 122 3.86 -6.83 6.31
CA PHE A 122 4.92 -7.77 6.65
C PHE A 122 6.28 -7.32 6.11
N ALA A 123 6.34 -6.89 4.85
CA ALA A 123 7.56 -6.38 4.23
C ALA A 123 8.14 -5.19 5.00
N ILE A 124 7.31 -4.18 5.25
CA ILE A 124 7.72 -2.97 5.98
C ILE A 124 8.18 -3.32 7.40
N LEU A 125 7.37 -4.10 8.13
CA LEU A 125 7.69 -4.48 9.51
C LEU A 125 8.97 -5.32 9.61
N SER A 126 9.22 -6.21 8.65
CA SER A 126 10.45 -6.98 8.60
C SER A 126 11.68 -6.10 8.41
N ALA A 127 11.58 -5.05 7.57
CA ALA A 127 12.65 -4.08 7.43
C ALA A 127 12.87 -3.28 8.72
N LEU A 128 11.79 -2.88 9.40
CA LEU A 128 11.88 -2.17 10.69
C LEU A 128 12.48 -3.05 11.80
N GLU A 129 12.18 -4.36 11.81
CA GLU A 129 12.83 -5.33 12.71
C GLU A 129 14.32 -5.45 12.42
N PHE A 130 14.70 -5.58 11.15
CA PHE A 130 16.11 -5.61 10.74
C PHE A 130 16.87 -4.34 11.18
N LEU A 131 16.25 -3.16 11.03
CA LEU A 131 16.81 -1.88 11.42
C LEU A 131 16.83 -1.66 12.95
N GLY A 132 16.11 -2.48 13.72
CA GLY A 132 16.01 -2.39 15.18
C GLY A 132 15.20 -1.21 15.69
N ASN A 133 14.60 -0.39 14.81
CA ASN A 133 13.83 0.80 15.19
C ASN A 133 12.73 1.13 14.16
N GLY A 134 11.89 2.11 14.50
CA GLY A 134 10.80 2.57 13.64
C GLY A 134 9.46 1.90 13.95
N ARG A 135 8.42 2.39 13.29
CA ARG A 135 7.05 1.90 13.41
C ARG A 135 6.28 2.03 12.12
N LEU A 136 5.29 1.16 11.95
CA LEU A 136 4.30 1.22 10.88
C LEU A 136 2.93 1.57 11.48
N VAL A 137 2.25 2.55 10.90
CA VAL A 137 0.85 2.82 11.18
C VAL A 137 0.04 2.54 9.92
N SER A 138 -0.86 1.58 9.99
CA SER A 138 -1.67 1.16 8.84
C SER A 138 -3.14 1.47 9.03
N ASN A 139 -3.85 1.72 7.93
CA ASN A 139 -5.30 1.83 7.88
C ASN A 139 -5.87 0.86 6.85
N ASP A 140 -6.99 0.20 7.19
CA ASP A 140 -7.70 -0.68 6.24
C ASP A 140 -9.21 -0.62 6.44
N LEU A 141 -9.94 -0.57 5.32
CA LEU A 141 -11.38 -0.73 5.31
C LEU A 141 -11.73 -2.21 5.06
N PRO A 142 -12.29 -2.92 6.05
CA PRO A 142 -12.52 -4.35 5.94
C PRO A 142 -13.52 -4.69 4.83
N TYR A 143 -13.41 -5.89 4.29
CA TYR A 143 -14.34 -6.44 3.30
C TYR A 143 -15.69 -6.78 3.96
N LEU A 144 -16.57 -5.78 4.08
CA LEU A 144 -17.81 -5.84 4.89
C LEU A 144 -18.77 -6.97 4.51
N TRP A 145 -18.66 -7.52 3.29
CA TRP A 145 -19.47 -8.67 2.85
C TRP A 145 -18.96 -10.03 3.32
N MET A 146 -17.78 -10.04 3.97
CA MET A 146 -17.17 -11.26 4.52
C MET A 146 -17.66 -11.54 5.92
N GLU A 147 -17.67 -12.82 6.29
CA GLU A 147 -17.83 -13.24 7.67
C GLU A 147 -16.56 -12.90 8.46
N LYS A 148 -16.69 -12.22 9.61
CA LYS A 148 -15.57 -11.74 10.44
C LYS A 148 -14.55 -10.92 9.63
N PRO A 149 -14.96 -9.78 9.04
CA PRO A 149 -14.18 -9.07 8.03
C PRO A 149 -12.82 -8.54 8.54
N THR A 150 -12.67 -8.32 9.85
CA THR A 150 -11.43 -7.82 10.45
C THR A 150 -10.45 -8.93 10.83
N SER A 151 -10.91 -10.20 10.94
CA SER A 151 -10.08 -11.28 11.48
C SER A 151 -8.92 -11.73 10.59
N LYS A 152 -8.95 -11.34 9.30
CA LYS A 152 -7.90 -11.68 8.34
C LYS A 152 -7.01 -10.49 7.97
N ILE A 153 -7.35 -9.29 8.41
CA ILE A 153 -6.53 -8.11 8.13
C ILE A 153 -5.20 -8.30 8.85
N GLY A 154 -4.11 -8.25 8.07
CA GLY A 154 -2.76 -8.43 8.59
C GLY A 154 -2.43 -9.84 9.07
N ALA A 155 -3.15 -10.88 8.60
CA ALA A 155 -2.93 -12.27 9.02
C ALA A 155 -1.52 -12.79 8.69
N LEU A 156 -0.82 -12.18 7.72
CA LEU A 156 0.57 -12.50 7.38
C LEU A 156 1.59 -11.86 8.34
N VAL A 157 1.17 -10.94 9.19
CA VAL A 157 2.06 -10.26 10.13
C VAL A 157 2.26 -11.14 11.38
N PRO A 158 3.48 -11.66 11.63
CA PRO A 158 3.78 -12.44 12.81
C PRO A 158 3.56 -11.66 14.12
N GLU A 159 3.12 -12.33 15.17
CA GLU A 159 2.85 -11.70 16.47
C GLU A 159 4.05 -10.93 17.03
N LYS A 160 5.26 -11.48 16.86
CA LYS A 160 6.52 -10.87 17.29
C LYS A 160 6.81 -9.50 16.69
N MET A 161 6.19 -9.14 15.54
CA MET A 161 6.39 -7.84 14.86
C MET A 161 5.32 -6.81 15.25
N LYS A 162 4.24 -7.22 15.89
CA LYS A 162 3.09 -6.34 16.18
C LYS A 162 3.42 -5.22 17.18
N HIS A 163 4.49 -5.30 17.92
CA HIS A 163 4.94 -4.24 18.82
C HIS A 163 5.38 -2.96 18.06
N ARG A 164 5.71 -3.08 16.76
CA ARG A 164 6.03 -1.95 15.88
C ARG A 164 4.87 -1.52 14.98
N TRP A 165 3.73 -2.19 15.11
CA TRP A 165 2.59 -2.01 14.22
C TRP A 165 1.36 -1.49 14.94
N GLU A 166 0.78 -0.45 14.38
CA GLU A 166 -0.51 0.07 14.78
C GLU A 166 -1.48 -0.02 13.61
N LEU A 167 -2.59 -0.74 13.79
CA LEU A 167 -3.62 -0.94 12.77
C LEU A 167 -4.90 -0.21 13.13
N HIS A 168 -5.34 0.68 12.25
CA HIS A 168 -6.63 1.34 12.30
C HIS A 168 -7.61 0.67 11.35
N ILE A 169 -8.83 0.43 11.82
CA ILE A 169 -9.91 -0.16 11.01
C ILE A 169 -10.90 0.94 10.66
N GLY A 170 -11.05 1.21 9.36
CA GLY A 170 -11.99 2.22 8.84
C GLY A 170 -11.59 2.80 7.51
N ASP A 171 -12.38 3.78 7.06
CA ASP A 171 -12.19 4.49 5.80
C ASP A 171 -10.98 5.45 5.91
N ASP A 172 -10.21 5.57 4.84
CA ASP A 172 -9.08 6.50 4.73
C ASP A 172 -9.53 7.94 5.02
N LEU A 173 -10.68 8.35 4.51
CA LEU A 173 -11.24 9.69 4.72
C LEU A 173 -11.49 10.03 6.20
N ASP A 174 -11.76 9.03 7.03
CA ASP A 174 -12.03 9.23 8.47
C ASP A 174 -10.78 9.06 9.33
N ASN A 175 -9.84 8.20 8.94
CA ASN A 175 -8.70 7.80 9.76
C ASN A 175 -7.38 8.47 9.36
N LEU A 176 -7.10 8.62 8.07
CA LEU A 176 -5.82 9.12 7.58
C LEU A 176 -5.44 10.49 8.15
N PRO A 177 -6.33 11.50 8.20
CA PRO A 177 -6.00 12.79 8.81
C PRO A 177 -5.58 12.70 10.28
N LYS A 178 -6.21 11.78 11.04
CA LYS A 178 -5.89 11.56 12.47
C LYS A 178 -4.53 10.88 12.62
N ILE A 179 -4.24 9.89 11.77
CA ILE A 179 -2.97 9.16 11.75
C ILE A 179 -1.82 10.13 11.43
N VAL A 180 -1.98 10.93 10.37
CA VAL A 180 -0.98 11.90 9.93
C VAL A 180 -0.71 12.95 11.01
N ASN A 181 -1.75 13.53 11.61
CA ASN A 181 -1.61 14.49 12.68
C ASN A 181 -0.82 13.94 13.89
N ARG A 182 -0.95 12.64 14.17
CA ARG A 182 -0.24 11.97 15.26
C ARG A 182 1.20 11.59 14.91
N LEU A 183 1.45 11.11 13.67
CA LEU A 183 2.78 10.76 13.17
C LEU A 183 3.68 12.00 13.02
N LYS A 184 3.13 13.13 12.60
CA LYS A 184 3.80 14.42 12.35
C LYS A 184 4.88 14.39 11.28
N LYS A 185 5.64 13.32 11.16
CA LYS A 185 6.68 13.12 10.15
C LYS A 185 6.57 11.73 9.55
N ILE A 186 6.58 11.65 8.22
CA ILE A 186 6.46 10.42 7.45
C ILE A 186 7.66 10.34 6.52
N ASP A 187 8.42 9.27 6.58
CA ASP A 187 9.57 9.01 5.70
C ASP A 187 9.32 7.86 4.71
N PHE A 188 8.24 7.09 4.91
CA PHE A 188 7.78 6.07 3.97
C PHE A 188 6.26 5.99 3.94
N ALA A 189 5.67 5.96 2.75
CA ALA A 189 4.23 5.84 2.57
C ALA A 189 3.91 4.80 1.49
N HIS A 190 2.98 3.88 1.78
CA HIS A 190 2.47 2.88 0.85
C HIS A 190 0.96 3.00 0.70
N TYR A 191 0.48 3.13 -0.53
CA TYR A 191 -0.94 3.28 -0.84
C TYR A 191 -1.45 2.18 -1.76
N ASP A 192 -2.26 1.29 -1.21
CA ASP A 192 -2.97 0.20 -1.90
C ASP A 192 -4.42 0.07 -1.40
N SER A 193 -5.11 1.19 -1.16
CA SER A 193 -6.47 1.23 -0.62
C SER A 193 -7.52 1.52 -1.70
N ASN A 194 -8.04 2.72 -1.73
CA ASN A 194 -9.00 3.15 -2.73
C ASN A 194 -8.27 3.57 -4.02
N LYS A 195 -8.24 2.70 -5.02
CA LYS A 195 -7.49 2.90 -6.28
C LYS A 195 -8.13 3.91 -7.23
N SER A 196 -9.21 4.60 -6.82
CA SER A 196 -9.80 5.69 -7.62
C SER A 196 -8.86 6.89 -7.68
N TYR A 197 -9.03 7.73 -8.71
CA TYR A 197 -8.32 9.00 -8.85
C TYR A 197 -8.43 9.84 -7.58
N LYS A 198 -9.67 10.08 -7.11
CA LYS A 198 -9.95 10.85 -5.89
C LYS A 198 -9.38 10.22 -4.61
N GLY A 199 -9.31 8.89 -4.54
CA GLY A 199 -8.72 8.20 -3.39
C GLY A 199 -7.22 8.46 -3.28
N ARG A 200 -6.50 8.37 -4.38
CA ARG A 200 -5.06 8.65 -4.46
C ARG A 200 -4.75 10.14 -4.25
N GLU A 201 -5.54 11.02 -4.88
CA GLU A 201 -5.46 12.47 -4.68
C GLU A 201 -5.63 12.85 -3.22
N PHE A 202 -6.68 12.34 -2.55
CA PHE A 202 -6.91 12.57 -1.13
C PHE A 202 -5.76 12.06 -0.26
N PHE A 203 -5.24 10.86 -0.55
CA PHE A 203 -4.09 10.32 0.18
C PHE A 203 -2.90 11.25 0.10
N PHE A 204 -2.45 11.59 -1.11
CA PHE A 204 -1.28 12.45 -1.32
C PHE A 204 -1.47 13.83 -0.68
N ALA A 205 -2.61 14.49 -0.92
CA ALA A 205 -2.92 15.79 -0.33
C ALA A 205 -2.89 15.76 1.20
N THR A 206 -3.34 14.64 1.82
CA THR A 206 -3.38 14.53 3.28
C THR A 206 -2.00 14.33 3.90
N ILE A 207 -1.09 13.57 3.25
CA ILE A 207 0.24 13.27 3.81
C ILE A 207 1.29 14.32 3.46
N LYS A 208 1.11 15.10 2.38
CA LYS A 208 2.12 15.96 1.73
C LYS A 208 2.89 16.82 2.72
N GLU A 209 2.21 17.52 3.62
CA GLU A 209 2.83 18.44 4.57
C GLU A 209 3.58 17.73 5.72
N SER A 210 3.33 16.43 5.90
CA SER A 210 3.99 15.62 6.93
C SER A 210 5.15 14.79 6.39
N LEU A 211 5.43 14.88 5.09
CA LEU A 211 6.53 14.16 4.46
C LEU A 211 7.88 14.75 4.85
N SER A 212 8.84 13.88 5.20
CA SER A 212 10.23 14.29 5.38
C SER A 212 10.89 14.65 4.04
N GLU A 213 12.02 15.37 4.12
CA GLU A 213 12.79 15.79 2.93
C GLU A 213 13.40 14.61 2.14
N ASP A 214 13.42 13.44 2.73
CA ASP A 214 13.93 12.18 2.18
C ASP A 214 12.86 11.09 2.09
N SER A 215 11.58 11.48 2.06
CA SER A 215 10.45 10.53 2.03
C SER A 215 10.34 9.78 0.71
N ILE A 216 9.85 8.55 0.81
CA ILE A 216 9.52 7.68 -0.31
C ILE A 216 8.03 7.35 -0.26
N ILE A 217 7.33 7.43 -1.39
CA ILE A 217 5.92 7.08 -1.53
C ILE A 217 5.75 6.05 -2.63
N ILE A 218 5.02 4.98 -2.34
CA ILE A 218 4.61 3.95 -3.30
C ILE A 218 3.11 4.01 -3.51
N PHE A 219 2.69 4.04 -4.78
CA PHE A 219 1.30 3.84 -5.22
C PHE A 219 1.20 2.51 -5.95
N ASP A 220 0.39 1.57 -5.42
CA ASP A 220 0.16 0.28 -6.08
C ASP A 220 -0.87 0.39 -7.22
N ASP A 221 -0.74 -0.50 -8.24
CA ASP A 221 -1.69 -0.65 -9.36
C ASP A 221 -2.06 0.70 -10.06
N ILE A 222 -1.07 1.52 -10.43
CA ILE A 222 -1.31 2.87 -10.98
C ILE A 222 -2.01 2.90 -12.34
N ILE A 223 -2.01 1.79 -13.09
CA ILE A 223 -2.58 1.69 -14.45
C ILE A 223 -4.12 1.78 -14.47
N ASN A 224 -4.78 1.98 -13.33
CA ASN A 224 -6.22 2.03 -13.24
C ASN A 224 -6.85 3.36 -13.67
N ASN A 225 -6.07 4.45 -13.67
CA ASN A 225 -6.50 5.81 -14.05
C ASN A 225 -5.30 6.75 -14.24
N ASP A 226 -5.57 8.00 -14.56
CA ASP A 226 -4.57 9.01 -14.90
C ASP A 226 -3.88 9.64 -13.67
N HIS A 227 -4.33 9.37 -12.44
CA HIS A 227 -3.85 10.08 -11.24
C HIS A 227 -2.32 10.16 -11.13
N PHE A 228 -1.60 9.04 -11.29
CA PHE A 228 -0.14 9.06 -11.13
C PHE A 228 0.55 9.81 -12.28
N TYR A 229 -0.01 9.77 -13.49
CA TYR A 229 0.46 10.55 -14.62
C TYR A 229 0.31 12.06 -14.37
N ASP A 230 -0.85 12.49 -13.88
CA ASP A 230 -1.11 13.89 -13.53
C ASP A 230 -0.23 14.32 -12.36
N LEU A 231 -0.11 13.49 -11.32
CA LEU A 231 0.78 13.74 -10.19
C LEU A 231 2.24 13.94 -10.64
N CYS A 232 2.74 13.12 -11.58
CA CYS A 232 4.08 13.29 -12.14
C CYS A 232 4.25 14.64 -12.86
N SER A 233 3.19 15.15 -13.46
CA SER A 233 3.19 16.44 -14.17
C SER A 233 3.10 17.62 -13.22
N GLU A 234 2.42 17.46 -12.08
CA GLU A 234 2.22 18.52 -11.08
C GLU A 234 3.39 18.64 -10.09
N LEU A 235 4.10 17.54 -9.84
CA LEU A 235 5.24 17.57 -8.94
C LEU A 235 6.42 18.34 -9.54
N GLU A 236 6.95 19.28 -8.77
CA GLU A 236 8.12 20.09 -9.09
C GLU A 236 9.39 19.23 -9.31
N ASP A 237 10.45 19.84 -9.84
CA ASP A 237 11.74 19.17 -10.09
C ASP A 237 12.44 18.63 -8.82
N ALA A 238 11.99 19.07 -7.65
CA ALA A 238 12.46 18.55 -6.36
C ALA A 238 12.04 17.08 -6.09
N TRP A 239 11.21 16.50 -6.98
CA TRP A 239 10.70 15.14 -6.86
C TRP A 239 11.18 14.24 -7.99
N GLU A 240 11.76 13.11 -7.62
CA GLU A 240 12.03 12.00 -8.52
C GLU A 240 10.77 11.14 -8.68
N LYS A 241 10.50 10.68 -9.90
CA LYS A 241 9.24 10.03 -10.30
C LYS A 241 9.55 8.82 -11.16
N TYR A 242 9.13 7.65 -10.74
CA TYR A 242 9.37 6.39 -11.44
C TYR A 242 8.09 5.59 -11.63
N VAL A 243 7.94 5.02 -12.81
CA VAL A 243 6.98 3.94 -13.07
C VAL A 243 7.77 2.64 -13.02
N LEU A 244 7.44 1.76 -12.09
CA LEU A 244 8.11 0.48 -11.95
C LEU A 244 7.20 -0.65 -12.42
N LEU A 245 7.76 -1.59 -13.15
CA LEU A 245 7.12 -2.86 -13.47
C LEU A 245 7.63 -3.92 -12.49
N SER A 246 6.74 -4.41 -11.65
CA SER A 246 7.03 -5.43 -10.65
C SER A 246 5.92 -6.47 -10.63
N ASN A 247 6.26 -7.76 -10.77
CA ASN A 247 5.28 -8.87 -10.76
C ASN A 247 4.06 -8.63 -11.69
N GLU A 248 4.31 -8.15 -12.91
CA GLU A 248 3.28 -7.81 -13.92
C GLU A 248 2.35 -6.64 -13.51
N LYS A 249 2.71 -5.88 -12.47
CA LYS A 249 1.99 -4.69 -12.02
C LYS A 249 2.79 -3.43 -12.28
N TYR A 250 2.08 -2.33 -12.56
CA TYR A 250 2.68 -1.00 -12.63
C TYR A 250 2.53 -0.30 -11.28
N ILE A 251 3.68 0.07 -10.71
CA ILE A 251 3.80 0.74 -9.41
C ILE A 251 4.34 2.14 -9.66
N GLY A 252 3.72 3.14 -9.04
CA GLY A 252 4.24 4.50 -9.02
C GLY A 252 5.12 4.71 -7.79
N LEU A 253 6.32 5.23 -8.00
CA LEU A 253 7.24 5.58 -6.92
C LEU A 253 7.64 7.04 -7.06
N VAL A 254 7.48 7.81 -5.99
CA VAL A 254 7.97 9.19 -5.91
C VAL A 254 8.76 9.39 -4.64
N PHE A 255 9.82 10.20 -4.72
CA PHE A 255 10.59 10.61 -3.55
C PHE A 255 11.23 11.98 -3.79
N LYS A 256 11.54 12.69 -2.70
CA LYS A 256 12.22 13.97 -2.79
C LYS A 256 13.69 13.78 -3.15
N HIS A 257 14.22 14.68 -3.96
CA HIS A 257 15.59 14.63 -4.49
C HIS A 257 16.69 14.53 -3.41
N ASN A 258 16.44 15.05 -2.21
CA ASN A 258 17.35 14.96 -1.07
C ASN A 258 17.65 13.53 -0.62
N LEU A 259 16.83 12.56 -1.01
CA LEU A 259 17.12 11.15 -0.77
C LEU A 259 18.45 10.75 -1.42
N LEU A 260 18.73 11.22 -2.64
CA LEU A 260 19.94 10.89 -3.40
C LEU A 260 21.20 11.46 -2.76
N LEU A 261 21.11 12.64 -2.12
CA LEU A 261 22.26 13.30 -1.49
C LEU A 261 22.76 12.60 -0.24
N ASN A 262 21.91 11.78 0.38
CA ASN A 262 22.22 11.07 1.62
C ASN A 262 22.80 9.67 1.40
N TYR A 263 22.85 9.17 0.17
CA TYR A 263 23.24 7.79 -0.19
C TYR A 263 24.36 7.73 -1.26
N ASN A 264 24.85 8.86 -1.77
CA ASN A 264 26.09 9.03 -2.50
C ASN A 264 27.22 9.42 -1.54
#